data_ea7e9a370dc2ce24798422a4ed8a8672
#
_entry.id   ea7e9a370dc2ce24798422a4ed8a8672
#
_cell.length_a   1.000
_cell.length_b   1.000
_cell.length_c   1.000
_cell.angle_alpha   90.00
_cell.angle_beta   90.00
_cell.angle_gamma   90.00
#
_symmetry.space_group_name_H-M   'P 1'
#
loop_
_entity.id
_entity.type
_entity.pdbx_description
1 polymer ?
#
loop_
_entity_poly.entity_id
_entity_poly.type
_entity_poly.pdbx_seq_one_letter_code
_entity_poly.pdbx_strand_id
1 'polypeptide(L)'
;GLSRVQVLPVSAVRGDNLDIVRDLLRQRVARESNAARTASAELDAITRRLRPTVAKNIVELDPDLTEDATKVLLQASGAQAVEDSVRSGLSRVLPRALARPEPPSRTSVTSAHSTWVHRTSQGLPPAWARSMESSVVPPETLAGQTAEAVGSVPLPGHRQPVIDLLWWGGLLLVIGGVSWLTTAVVKDGIEVLRHSIEIVPVCLILLGLMAAVLATVRRRIRARREAERYGQQVRARLESVVERGLSKPAARVLEKHRVLQAALGL
;
A
#
# COMPACT_ATOMS: atom_id res chain seq x y z
N GLY A 1 -6.14 -51.06 37.49
CA GLY A 1 -6.40 -52.33 37.10
C GLY A 1 -5.41 -53.09 36.28
N LEU A 2 -4.70 -54.08 36.88
CA LEU A 2 -3.79 -55.00 36.18
C LEU A 2 -4.52 -56.24 35.60
N SER A 3 -5.83 -56.25 35.54
CA SER A 3 -6.64 -57.40 35.14
C SER A 3 -6.55 -57.79 33.65
N ARG A 4 -5.75 -57.06 32.85
CA ARG A 4 -5.53 -57.34 31.41
C ARG A 4 -4.05 -57.60 31.09
N VAL A 5 -3.16 -57.70 32.06
CA VAL A 5 -1.74 -57.99 31.83
C VAL A 5 -1.55 -59.50 31.89
N GLN A 6 -1.17 -60.07 30.80
CA GLN A 6 -0.81 -61.51 30.72
C GLN A 6 0.55 -61.68 31.35
N VAL A 7 0.61 -62.35 32.48
CA VAL A 7 1.87 -62.66 33.17
C VAL A 7 2.29 -64.08 32.78
N LEU A 8 3.47 -64.22 32.20
CA LEU A 8 4.02 -65.49 31.79
C LEU A 8 5.25 -65.82 32.67
N PRO A 9 5.27 -66.90 33.44
CA PRO A 9 6.46 -67.30 34.14
C PRO A 9 7.49 -67.88 33.13
N VAL A 10 8.72 -67.34 33.18
CA VAL A 10 9.80 -67.71 32.23
C VAL A 10 11.04 -68.08 33.01
N SER A 11 11.69 -69.16 32.64
CA SER A 11 12.99 -69.55 33.15
C SER A 11 14.05 -69.61 32.06
N ALA A 12 14.99 -68.64 32.06
CA ALA A 12 16.11 -68.64 31.08
C ALA A 12 17.07 -69.80 31.25
N VAL A 13 17.16 -70.37 32.47
CA VAL A 13 18.08 -71.47 32.79
C VAL A 13 17.51 -72.86 32.36
N ARG A 14 16.20 -73.03 32.53
CA ARG A 14 15.51 -74.28 32.19
C ARG A 14 14.87 -74.27 30.81
N GLY A 15 14.80 -73.13 30.15
CA GLY A 15 14.14 -73.02 28.86
C GLY A 15 12.59 -72.90 28.93
N ASP A 16 12.02 -72.91 30.17
CA ASP A 16 10.56 -72.95 30.33
C ASP A 16 9.91 -71.69 29.72
N ASN A 17 8.94 -71.91 28.84
CA ASN A 17 8.13 -70.90 28.15
C ASN A 17 8.91 -69.89 27.28
N LEU A 18 10.20 -70.15 26.96
CA LEU A 18 10.98 -69.27 26.10
C LEU A 18 10.40 -69.19 24.66
N ASP A 19 9.86 -70.30 24.19
CA ASP A 19 9.24 -70.36 22.86
C ASP A 19 7.98 -69.54 22.78
N ILE A 20 7.19 -69.55 23.86
CA ILE A 20 5.98 -68.70 23.94
C ILE A 20 6.35 -67.22 23.92
N VAL A 21 7.39 -66.85 24.67
CA VAL A 21 7.87 -65.45 24.65
C VAL A 21 8.40 -65.07 23.28
N ARG A 22 9.17 -65.94 22.62
CA ARG A 22 9.69 -65.70 21.26
C ARG A 22 8.57 -65.54 20.24
N ASP A 23 7.53 -66.32 20.33
CA ASP A 23 6.39 -66.23 19.43
C ASP A 23 5.53 -65.00 19.71
N LEU A 24 5.32 -64.61 20.98
CA LEU A 24 4.67 -63.36 21.33
C LEU A 24 5.46 -62.16 20.81
N LEU A 25 6.77 -62.15 20.93
CA LEU A 25 7.63 -61.10 20.42
C LEU A 25 7.57 -61.05 18.86
N ARG A 26 7.63 -62.21 18.21
CA ARG A 26 7.48 -62.28 16.73
C ARG A 26 6.14 -61.74 16.28
N GLN A 27 5.04 -62.11 16.96
CA GLN A 27 3.71 -61.60 16.65
C GLN A 27 3.62 -60.10 16.90
N ARG A 28 4.23 -59.57 17.95
CA ARG A 28 4.25 -58.13 18.26
C ARG A 28 5.01 -57.36 17.19
N VAL A 29 6.20 -57.79 16.85
CA VAL A 29 7.01 -57.19 15.78
C VAL A 29 6.30 -57.29 14.42
N ALA A 30 5.64 -58.40 14.12
CA ALA A 30 4.88 -58.54 12.87
C ALA A 30 3.68 -57.60 12.82
N ARG A 31 2.95 -57.38 13.94
CA ARG A 31 1.85 -56.41 14.03
C ARG A 31 2.34 -54.98 13.85
N GLU A 32 3.44 -54.59 14.50
CA GLU A 32 4.02 -53.27 14.35
C GLU A 32 4.55 -53.02 12.94
N SER A 33 5.19 -54.01 12.32
CA SER A 33 5.63 -53.92 10.91
C SER A 33 4.47 -53.85 9.93
N ASN A 34 3.37 -54.53 10.19
CA ASN A 34 2.14 -54.44 9.37
C ASN A 34 1.45 -53.07 9.53
N ALA A 35 1.38 -52.58 10.75
CA ALA A 35 0.84 -51.23 10.99
C ALA A 35 1.67 -50.17 10.25
N ALA A 36 3.00 -50.25 10.30
CA ALA A 36 3.89 -49.37 9.57
C ALA A 36 3.69 -49.45 8.03
N ARG A 37 3.55 -50.70 7.48
CA ARG A 37 3.27 -50.89 6.04
C ARG A 37 1.91 -50.34 5.64
N THR A 38 0.88 -50.54 6.48
CA THR A 38 -0.45 -49.97 6.21
C THR A 38 -0.39 -48.46 6.21
N ALA A 39 0.25 -47.85 7.22
CA ALA A 39 0.42 -46.41 7.28
C ALA A 39 1.20 -45.84 6.08
N SER A 40 2.27 -46.49 5.65
CA SER A 40 3.01 -46.06 4.45
C SER A 40 2.17 -46.19 3.18
N ALA A 41 1.41 -47.27 3.03
CA ALA A 41 0.52 -47.46 1.86
C ALA A 41 -0.62 -46.41 1.82
N GLU A 42 -1.17 -46.04 2.99
CA GLU A 42 -2.12 -44.95 3.09
C GLU A 42 -1.51 -43.61 2.74
N LEU A 43 -0.32 -43.30 3.25
CA LEU A 43 0.42 -42.07 2.90
C LEU A 43 0.71 -42.02 1.39
N ASP A 44 1.13 -43.12 0.77
CA ASP A 44 1.36 -43.20 -0.68
C ASP A 44 0.06 -42.98 -1.47
N ALA A 45 -1.05 -43.51 -0.99
CA ALA A 45 -2.36 -43.30 -1.62
C ALA A 45 -2.82 -41.82 -1.52
N ILE A 46 -2.62 -41.22 -0.37
CA ILE A 46 -2.92 -39.79 -0.13
C ILE A 46 -2.00 -38.93 -1.03
N THR A 47 -0.72 -39.22 -1.07
CA THR A 47 0.27 -38.52 -1.90
C THR A 47 -0.12 -38.57 -3.38
N ARG A 48 -0.46 -39.76 -3.89
CA ARG A 48 -0.93 -39.93 -5.29
C ARG A 48 -2.19 -39.13 -5.59
N ARG A 49 -3.12 -39.06 -4.62
CA ARG A 49 -4.38 -38.25 -4.75
C ARG A 49 -4.13 -36.78 -4.73
N LEU A 50 -3.20 -36.30 -3.90
CA LEU A 50 -2.87 -34.87 -3.75
C LEU A 50 -1.98 -34.33 -4.87
N ARG A 51 -1.08 -35.15 -5.43
CA ARG A 51 -0.12 -34.75 -6.46
C ARG A 51 -0.72 -33.98 -7.64
N PRO A 52 -1.88 -34.36 -8.23
CA PRO A 52 -2.49 -33.61 -9.32
C PRO A 52 -3.15 -32.31 -8.87
N THR A 53 -3.34 -32.08 -7.56
CA THR A 53 -3.94 -30.86 -7.02
C THR A 53 -2.91 -29.79 -6.68
N VAL A 54 -1.63 -30.03 -6.92
CA VAL A 54 -0.54 -29.11 -6.63
C VAL A 54 0.18 -28.76 -7.93
N ALA A 55 0.51 -27.49 -8.13
CA ALA A 55 1.28 -27.05 -9.28
C ALA A 55 2.70 -27.62 -9.23
N LYS A 56 3.30 -27.88 -10.38
CA LYS A 56 4.68 -28.36 -10.47
C LYS A 56 5.69 -27.23 -10.28
N ASN A 57 5.34 -26.03 -10.73
CA ASN A 57 6.20 -24.86 -10.66
C ASN A 57 5.92 -24.08 -9.38
N ILE A 58 6.96 -23.46 -8.83
CA ILE A 58 6.82 -22.52 -7.71
C ILE A 58 6.12 -21.28 -8.25
N VAL A 59 4.99 -20.95 -7.66
CA VAL A 59 4.26 -19.70 -7.94
C VAL A 59 4.59 -18.72 -6.83
N GLU A 60 5.21 -17.61 -7.18
CA GLU A 60 5.53 -16.53 -6.26
C GLU A 60 4.63 -15.31 -6.53
N LEU A 61 4.42 -14.52 -5.48
CA LEU A 61 3.70 -13.27 -5.63
C LEU A 61 4.62 -12.25 -6.28
N ASP A 62 4.24 -11.79 -7.46
CA ASP A 62 4.95 -10.73 -8.17
C ASP A 62 4.72 -9.38 -7.46
N PRO A 63 5.78 -8.71 -6.97
CA PRO A 63 5.68 -7.41 -6.32
C PRO A 63 5.10 -6.33 -7.25
N ASP A 64 5.34 -6.43 -8.56
CA ASP A 64 4.84 -5.48 -9.54
C ASP A 64 3.30 -5.47 -9.60
N LEU A 65 2.65 -6.61 -9.36
CA LEU A 65 1.19 -6.69 -9.30
C LEU A 65 0.61 -5.85 -8.14
N THR A 66 1.31 -5.77 -7.02
CA THR A 66 0.91 -4.96 -5.87
C THR A 66 1.02 -3.46 -6.20
N GLU A 67 2.09 -3.09 -6.89
CA GLU A 67 2.28 -1.72 -7.35
C GLU A 67 1.26 -1.32 -8.41
N ASP A 68 0.99 -2.19 -9.38
CA ASP A 68 -0.02 -1.97 -10.42
C ASP A 68 -1.42 -1.80 -9.82
N ALA A 69 -1.82 -2.66 -8.87
CA ALA A 69 -3.08 -2.53 -8.16
C ALA A 69 -3.17 -1.19 -7.42
N THR A 70 -2.10 -0.79 -6.74
CA THR A 70 -2.04 0.51 -6.03
C THR A 70 -2.18 1.68 -7.01
N LYS A 71 -1.54 1.64 -8.18
CA LYS A 71 -1.66 2.66 -9.23
C LYS A 71 -3.10 2.77 -9.74
N VAL A 72 -3.74 1.64 -10.02
CA VAL A 72 -5.14 1.62 -10.50
C VAL A 72 -6.09 2.17 -9.44
N LEU A 73 -5.92 1.80 -8.16
CA LEU A 73 -6.73 2.35 -7.07
C LEU A 73 -6.49 3.85 -6.86
N LEU A 74 -5.25 4.31 -7.01
CA LEU A 74 -4.91 5.74 -6.95
C LEU A 74 -5.62 6.52 -8.05
N GLN A 75 -5.63 6.01 -9.28
CA GLN A 75 -6.37 6.62 -10.40
C GLN A 75 -7.88 6.59 -10.16
N ALA A 76 -8.41 5.45 -9.72
CA ALA A 76 -9.84 5.26 -9.46
C ALA A 76 -10.39 6.17 -8.34
N SER A 77 -9.56 6.56 -7.39
CA SER A 77 -9.91 7.44 -6.27
C SER A 77 -9.89 8.93 -6.59
N GLY A 78 -9.49 9.31 -7.82
CA GLY A 78 -9.36 10.72 -8.20
C GLY A 78 -8.30 11.50 -7.42
N ALA A 79 -7.40 10.83 -6.71
CA ALA A 79 -6.38 11.48 -5.88
C ALA A 79 -5.48 12.43 -6.67
N GLN A 80 -5.24 12.16 -7.95
CA GLN A 80 -4.51 13.06 -8.86
C GLN A 80 -5.23 14.40 -9.06
N ALA A 81 -6.56 14.37 -9.22
CA ALA A 81 -7.35 15.61 -9.35
C ALA A 81 -7.30 16.44 -8.07
N VAL A 82 -7.30 15.79 -6.90
CA VAL A 82 -7.11 16.47 -5.61
C VAL A 82 -5.70 17.05 -5.50
N GLU A 83 -4.66 16.33 -5.88
CA GLU A 83 -3.28 16.80 -5.91
C GLU A 83 -3.14 18.05 -6.80
N ASP A 84 -3.70 18.03 -8.00
CA ASP A 84 -3.70 19.19 -8.90
C ASP A 84 -4.50 20.35 -8.35
N SER A 85 -5.62 20.08 -7.67
CA SER A 85 -6.41 21.09 -6.96
C SER A 85 -5.61 21.73 -5.82
N VAL A 86 -4.87 20.94 -5.03
CA VAL A 86 -3.96 21.40 -3.98
C VAL A 86 -2.85 22.28 -4.60
N ARG A 87 -2.19 21.79 -5.65
CA ARG A 87 -1.14 22.52 -6.36
C ARG A 87 -1.62 23.85 -6.90
N SER A 88 -2.76 23.87 -7.57
CA SER A 88 -3.33 25.08 -8.16
C SER A 88 -3.95 26.00 -7.12
N GLY A 89 -4.63 25.45 -6.11
CA GLY A 89 -5.28 26.23 -5.04
C GLY A 89 -4.30 26.96 -4.14
N LEU A 90 -3.23 26.27 -3.69
CA LEU A 90 -2.20 26.87 -2.83
C LEU A 90 -1.26 27.82 -3.59
N SER A 91 -1.16 27.73 -4.92
CA SER A 91 -0.34 28.65 -5.71
C SER A 91 -1.00 30.02 -5.93
N ARG A 92 -2.31 30.15 -5.71
CA ARG A 92 -3.07 31.37 -5.91
C ARG A 92 -3.04 32.27 -4.67
N VAL A 93 -3.14 33.57 -4.89
CA VAL A 93 -3.24 34.58 -3.81
C VAL A 93 -4.61 34.52 -3.13
N LEU A 94 -5.65 34.37 -3.96
CA LEU A 94 -7.03 34.28 -3.44
C LEU A 94 -7.36 32.81 -3.13
N PRO A 95 -7.87 32.53 -1.91
CA PRO A 95 -8.23 31.18 -1.53
C PRO A 95 -9.33 30.61 -2.44
N ARG A 96 -9.10 29.39 -2.92
CA ARG A 96 -10.13 28.61 -3.63
C ARG A 96 -10.36 27.33 -2.85
N ALA A 97 -11.62 26.88 -2.82
CA ALA A 97 -11.95 25.59 -2.22
C ALA A 97 -11.14 24.47 -2.91
N LEU A 98 -10.49 23.64 -2.12
CA LEU A 98 -9.78 22.47 -2.62
C LEU A 98 -10.79 21.41 -2.99
N ALA A 99 -10.51 20.65 -4.05
CA ALA A 99 -11.31 19.47 -4.39
C ALA A 99 -11.26 18.47 -3.24
N ARG A 100 -12.40 17.86 -2.94
CA ARG A 100 -12.46 16.76 -1.99
C ARG A 100 -12.26 15.45 -2.74
N PRO A 101 -11.62 14.46 -2.13
CA PRO A 101 -11.53 13.13 -2.73
C PRO A 101 -12.94 12.56 -2.92
N GLU A 102 -13.20 12.02 -4.09
CA GLU A 102 -14.42 11.31 -4.40
C GLU A 102 -14.26 9.82 -4.06
N PRO A 103 -15.35 9.13 -3.70
CA PRO A 103 -15.28 7.68 -3.51
C PRO A 103 -14.85 7.01 -4.83
N PRO A 104 -14.00 5.98 -4.76
CA PRO A 104 -13.49 5.32 -5.95
C PRO A 104 -14.63 4.67 -6.74
N SER A 105 -14.52 4.68 -8.07
CA SER A 105 -15.46 3.99 -8.95
C SER A 105 -15.48 2.49 -8.64
N ARG A 106 -16.64 1.96 -8.29
CA ARG A 106 -16.83 0.52 -8.00
C ARG A 106 -16.36 -0.35 -9.16
N THR A 107 -16.67 0.04 -10.38
CA THR A 107 -16.28 -0.69 -11.59
C THR A 107 -14.76 -0.76 -11.73
N SER A 108 -14.05 0.32 -11.50
CA SER A 108 -12.59 0.35 -11.56
C SER A 108 -11.95 -0.50 -10.47
N VAL A 109 -12.48 -0.46 -9.24
CA VAL A 109 -12.00 -1.31 -8.13
C VAL A 109 -12.26 -2.79 -8.43
N THR A 110 -13.45 -3.14 -8.93
CA THR A 110 -13.79 -4.53 -9.29
C THR A 110 -12.89 -5.04 -10.42
N SER A 111 -12.65 -4.22 -11.43
CA SER A 111 -11.73 -4.58 -12.53
C SER A 111 -10.28 -4.75 -12.04
N ALA A 112 -9.80 -3.85 -11.19
CA ALA A 112 -8.46 -3.97 -10.60
C ALA A 112 -8.33 -5.25 -9.77
N HIS A 113 -9.32 -5.53 -8.92
CA HIS A 113 -9.38 -6.72 -8.08
C HIS A 113 -9.39 -8.00 -8.92
N SER A 114 -10.28 -8.10 -9.92
CA SER A 114 -10.38 -9.28 -10.77
C SER A 114 -9.11 -9.52 -11.59
N THR A 115 -8.51 -8.45 -12.13
CA THR A 115 -7.24 -8.53 -12.85
C THR A 115 -6.11 -9.01 -11.94
N TRP A 116 -6.03 -8.47 -10.73
CA TRP A 116 -5.03 -8.85 -9.75
C TRP A 116 -5.17 -10.33 -9.34
N VAL A 117 -6.40 -10.77 -8.99
CA VAL A 117 -6.69 -12.16 -8.62
C VAL A 117 -6.38 -13.10 -9.78
N HIS A 118 -6.79 -12.75 -11.01
CA HIS A 118 -6.52 -13.56 -12.19
C HIS A 118 -5.02 -13.74 -12.42
N ARG A 119 -4.23 -12.65 -12.39
CA ARG A 119 -2.78 -12.73 -12.58
C ARG A 119 -2.08 -13.51 -11.47
N THR A 120 -2.47 -13.28 -10.21
CA THR A 120 -1.85 -13.97 -9.06
C THR A 120 -2.21 -15.46 -9.01
N SER A 121 -3.36 -15.85 -9.56
CA SER A 121 -3.77 -17.26 -9.63
C SER A 121 -3.25 -18.00 -10.87
N GLN A 122 -2.56 -17.32 -11.79
CA GLN A 122 -1.96 -17.96 -12.96
C GLN A 122 -0.95 -19.04 -12.55
N GLY A 123 -1.10 -20.23 -13.15
CA GLY A 123 -0.25 -21.37 -12.83
C GLY A 123 -0.70 -22.19 -11.60
N LEU A 124 -1.69 -21.72 -10.84
CA LEU A 124 -2.25 -22.49 -9.74
C LEU A 124 -3.35 -23.46 -10.22
N PRO A 125 -3.44 -24.67 -9.64
CA PRO A 125 -4.58 -25.54 -9.85
C PRO A 125 -5.90 -24.90 -9.40
N PRO A 126 -7.07 -25.29 -9.98
CA PRO A 126 -8.35 -24.63 -9.75
C PRO A 126 -8.79 -24.57 -8.28
N ALA A 127 -8.39 -25.56 -7.48
CA ALA A 127 -8.70 -25.57 -6.04
C ALA A 127 -7.97 -24.45 -5.30
N TRP A 128 -6.69 -24.23 -5.64
CA TRP A 128 -5.87 -23.18 -5.06
C TRP A 128 -6.25 -21.79 -5.58
N ALA A 129 -6.61 -21.67 -6.86
CA ALA A 129 -7.12 -20.42 -7.43
C ALA A 129 -8.41 -19.97 -6.71
N ARG A 130 -9.34 -20.87 -6.46
CA ARG A 130 -10.56 -20.57 -5.66
C ARG A 130 -10.24 -20.21 -4.21
N SER A 131 -9.27 -20.91 -3.60
CA SER A 131 -8.81 -20.56 -2.24
C SER A 131 -8.16 -19.18 -2.20
N MET A 132 -7.41 -18.80 -3.23
CA MET A 132 -6.85 -17.47 -3.41
C MET A 132 -7.97 -16.42 -3.46
N GLU A 133 -8.92 -16.58 -4.35
CA GLU A 133 -10.06 -15.68 -4.52
C GLU A 133 -10.88 -15.50 -3.22
N SER A 134 -11.14 -16.60 -2.50
CA SER A 134 -11.89 -16.54 -1.22
C SER A 134 -11.08 -15.98 -0.05
N SER A 135 -9.75 -15.92 -0.14
CA SER A 135 -8.87 -15.42 0.92
C SER A 135 -8.65 -13.92 0.87
N VAL A 136 -8.73 -13.33 -0.32
CA VAL A 136 -8.58 -11.88 -0.50
C VAL A 136 -9.85 -11.13 -0.16
N VAL A 137 -9.70 -9.85 0.17
CA VAL A 137 -10.83 -8.99 0.52
C VAL A 137 -11.74 -8.80 -0.71
N PRO A 138 -13.08 -8.92 -0.57
CA PRO A 138 -14.02 -8.68 -1.66
C PRO A 138 -13.93 -7.26 -2.23
N PRO A 139 -14.20 -7.05 -3.53
CA PRO A 139 -14.03 -5.75 -4.18
C PRO A 139 -14.88 -4.63 -3.57
N GLU A 140 -16.03 -4.93 -3.00
CA GLU A 140 -16.88 -3.94 -2.32
C GLU A 140 -16.21 -3.43 -1.03
N THR A 141 -15.65 -4.34 -0.23
CA THR A 141 -14.92 -4.00 0.99
C THR A 141 -13.63 -3.25 0.65
N LEU A 142 -12.94 -3.66 -0.42
CA LEU A 142 -11.74 -2.99 -0.91
C LEU A 142 -12.06 -1.55 -1.35
N ALA A 143 -13.20 -1.32 -2.02
CA ALA A 143 -13.66 0.02 -2.39
C ALA A 143 -13.92 0.89 -1.16
N GLY A 144 -14.58 0.35 -0.13
CA GLY A 144 -14.80 1.04 1.14
C GLY A 144 -13.50 1.41 1.85
N GLN A 145 -12.57 0.46 1.96
CA GLN A 145 -11.25 0.69 2.56
C GLN A 145 -10.42 1.71 1.76
N THR A 146 -10.53 1.70 0.44
CA THR A 146 -9.88 2.68 -0.43
C THR A 146 -10.43 4.08 -0.20
N ALA A 147 -11.76 4.22 -0.13
CA ALA A 147 -12.43 5.50 0.16
C ALA A 147 -12.04 6.05 1.54
N GLU A 148 -12.01 5.19 2.55
CA GLU A 148 -11.59 5.55 3.91
C GLU A 148 -10.11 5.96 3.96
N ALA A 149 -9.23 5.20 3.29
CA ALA A 149 -7.80 5.49 3.24
C ALA A 149 -7.52 6.86 2.62
N VAL A 150 -8.18 7.19 1.50
CA VAL A 150 -8.02 8.49 0.84
C VAL A 150 -8.67 9.62 1.66
N GLY A 151 -9.87 9.38 2.22
CA GLY A 151 -10.57 10.35 3.08
C GLY A 151 -9.86 10.66 4.40
N SER A 152 -9.02 9.73 4.89
CA SER A 152 -8.25 9.91 6.13
C SER A 152 -7.05 10.83 6.00
N VAL A 153 -6.63 11.16 4.77
CA VAL A 153 -5.49 12.06 4.55
C VAL A 153 -5.97 13.52 4.64
N PRO A 154 -5.46 14.30 5.60
CA PRO A 154 -5.88 15.68 5.78
C PRO A 154 -5.42 16.54 4.60
N LEU A 155 -6.33 17.38 4.10
CA LEU A 155 -6.00 18.39 3.10
C LEU A 155 -5.15 19.51 3.72
N PRO A 156 -4.11 19.98 3.01
CA PRO A 156 -3.24 21.03 3.53
C PRO A 156 -3.99 22.32 3.73
N GLY A 157 -3.71 22.97 4.86
CA GLY A 157 -4.34 24.26 5.24
C GLY A 157 -3.93 25.41 4.32
N HIS A 158 -4.90 26.30 4.02
CA HIS A 158 -4.71 27.42 3.10
C HIS A 158 -3.96 28.62 3.71
N ARG A 159 -3.92 28.74 5.04
CA ARG A 159 -3.36 29.90 5.73
C ARG A 159 -1.84 29.91 5.69
N GLN A 160 -1.30 30.95 5.08
CA GLN A 160 0.15 31.20 4.96
C GLN A 160 0.46 32.65 5.37
N PRO A 161 0.31 33.01 6.68
CA PRO A 161 0.32 34.42 7.10
C PRO A 161 1.61 35.15 6.72
N VAL A 162 2.76 34.51 6.77
CA VAL A 162 4.05 35.14 6.42
C VAL A 162 4.15 35.44 4.92
N ILE A 163 3.71 34.51 4.07
CA ILE A 163 3.78 34.72 2.62
C ILE A 163 2.74 35.70 2.17
N ASP A 164 1.57 35.68 2.81
CA ASP A 164 0.49 36.65 2.54
C ASP A 164 0.91 38.06 2.98
N LEU A 165 1.54 38.20 4.15
CA LEU A 165 2.09 39.47 4.63
C LEU A 165 3.17 39.99 3.67
N LEU A 166 4.07 39.13 3.19
CA LEU A 166 5.12 39.53 2.26
C LEU A 166 4.55 40.00 0.91
N TRP A 167 3.49 39.35 0.43
CA TRP A 167 2.83 39.74 -0.82
C TRP A 167 2.07 41.03 -0.71
N TRP A 168 1.23 41.18 0.34
CA TRP A 168 0.47 42.42 0.60
C TRP A 168 1.40 43.57 0.98
N GLY A 169 2.43 43.33 1.78
CA GLY A 169 3.44 44.28 2.11
C GLY A 169 4.22 44.79 0.89
N GLY A 170 4.61 43.84 -0.01
CA GLY A 170 5.23 44.20 -1.29
C GLY A 170 4.33 45.05 -2.18
N LEU A 171 3.04 44.72 -2.25
CA LEU A 171 2.07 45.49 -3.02
C LEU A 171 1.88 46.92 -2.45
N LEU A 172 1.81 47.05 -1.11
CA LEU A 172 1.72 48.35 -0.44
C LEU A 172 2.95 49.23 -0.71
N LEU A 173 4.16 48.64 -0.72
CA LEU A 173 5.40 49.35 -1.06
C LEU A 173 5.39 49.83 -2.50
N VAL A 174 4.90 49.05 -3.45
CA VAL A 174 4.74 49.47 -4.85
C VAL A 174 3.76 50.61 -4.99
N ILE A 175 2.57 50.49 -4.37
CA ILE A 175 1.53 51.55 -4.40
C ILE A 175 2.05 52.82 -3.75
N GLY A 176 2.73 52.73 -2.60
CA GLY A 176 3.31 53.87 -1.90
C GLY A 176 4.39 54.57 -2.73
N GLY A 177 5.29 53.76 -3.34
CA GLY A 177 6.32 54.32 -4.22
C GLY A 177 5.79 55.02 -5.47
N VAL A 178 4.77 54.42 -6.12
CA VAL A 178 4.09 55.05 -7.28
C VAL A 178 3.35 56.28 -6.88
N SER A 179 2.61 56.29 -5.75
CA SER A 179 1.89 57.45 -5.24
C SER A 179 2.83 58.62 -4.90
N TRP A 180 3.99 58.32 -4.29
CA TRP A 180 4.99 59.33 -4.03
C TRP A 180 5.56 59.91 -5.32
N LEU A 181 5.91 59.06 -6.29
CA LEU A 181 6.45 59.50 -7.58
C LEU A 181 5.46 60.40 -8.34
N THR A 182 4.16 60.01 -8.36
CA THR A 182 3.11 60.83 -9.01
C THR A 182 2.93 62.17 -8.35
N THR A 183 3.01 62.22 -6.99
CA THR A 183 2.86 63.49 -6.25
C THR A 183 4.05 64.44 -6.49
N ALA A 184 5.27 63.88 -6.60
CA ALA A 184 6.47 64.64 -6.93
C ALA A 184 6.39 65.22 -8.34
N VAL A 185 5.99 64.42 -9.33
CA VAL A 185 5.80 64.90 -10.73
C VAL A 185 4.72 65.96 -10.87
N VAL A 186 3.63 65.86 -10.11
CA VAL A 186 2.54 66.86 -10.14
C VAL A 186 2.96 68.19 -9.50
N LYS A 187 3.76 68.18 -8.42
CA LYS A 187 4.21 69.40 -7.73
C LYS A 187 5.31 70.15 -8.44
N ASP A 188 6.34 69.42 -8.92
CA ASP A 188 7.59 70.04 -9.38
C ASP A 188 7.82 69.87 -10.90
N GLY A 189 6.83 69.34 -11.62
CA GLY A 189 6.87 69.13 -13.09
C GLY A 189 7.82 68.02 -13.53
N ILE A 190 7.90 67.82 -14.87
CA ILE A 190 8.71 66.75 -15.49
C ILE A 190 10.23 66.97 -15.27
N GLU A 191 10.66 68.15 -14.86
CA GLU A 191 12.08 68.49 -14.59
C GLU A 191 12.67 67.70 -13.41
N VAL A 192 11.86 67.27 -12.44
CA VAL A 192 12.27 66.40 -11.31
C VAL A 192 12.83 65.04 -11.82
N LEU A 193 12.30 64.51 -12.92
CA LEU A 193 12.84 63.29 -13.54
C LEU A 193 14.21 63.50 -14.18
N ARG A 194 14.61 64.75 -14.41
CA ARG A 194 15.86 65.04 -15.14
C ARG A 194 17.01 65.45 -14.20
N HIS A 195 16.71 66.00 -13.01
CA HIS A 195 17.79 66.52 -12.14
C HIS A 195 17.95 65.81 -10.79
N SER A 196 16.89 65.16 -10.28
CA SER A 196 16.98 64.39 -9.06
C SER A 196 15.95 63.26 -9.12
N ILE A 197 16.29 62.17 -9.80
CA ILE A 197 15.56 60.91 -9.56
C ILE A 197 15.64 60.69 -8.07
N GLU A 198 14.52 60.98 -7.35
CA GLU A 198 14.43 60.61 -5.93
C GLU A 198 14.62 59.07 -5.88
N ILE A 199 15.81 58.65 -5.45
CA ILE A 199 16.20 57.22 -5.38
C ILE A 199 15.24 56.45 -4.49
N VAL A 200 14.64 57.18 -3.49
CA VAL A 200 13.74 56.53 -2.49
C VAL A 200 12.49 55.89 -3.11
N PRO A 201 11.66 56.56 -3.93
CA PRO A 201 10.46 55.94 -4.47
C PRO A 201 10.78 54.81 -5.45
N VAL A 202 11.88 54.93 -6.22
CA VAL A 202 12.36 53.87 -7.13
C VAL A 202 12.80 52.64 -6.34
N CYS A 203 13.56 52.84 -5.25
CA CYS A 203 13.95 51.77 -4.35
C CYS A 203 12.75 51.07 -3.70
N LEU A 204 11.72 51.83 -3.27
CA LEU A 204 10.50 51.28 -2.69
C LEU A 204 9.73 50.41 -3.71
N ILE A 205 9.61 50.88 -4.95
CA ILE A 205 8.95 50.10 -6.02
C ILE A 205 9.73 48.81 -6.31
N LEU A 206 11.07 48.87 -6.47
CA LEU A 206 11.90 47.74 -6.73
C LEU A 206 11.87 46.73 -5.58
N LEU A 207 11.94 47.20 -4.33
CA LEU A 207 11.86 46.37 -3.14
C LEU A 207 10.51 45.67 -3.03
N GLY A 208 9.42 46.42 -3.27
CA GLY A 208 8.06 45.91 -3.27
C GLY A 208 7.84 44.84 -4.37
N LEU A 209 8.35 45.08 -5.59
CA LEU A 209 8.31 44.13 -6.70
C LEU A 209 9.08 42.88 -6.37
N MET A 210 10.30 43.02 -5.84
CA MET A 210 11.14 41.88 -5.43
C MET A 210 10.44 41.05 -4.33
N ALA A 211 9.83 41.70 -3.34
CA ALA A 211 9.07 41.00 -2.28
C ALA A 211 7.87 40.27 -2.86
N ALA A 212 7.12 40.84 -3.79
CA ALA A 212 5.98 40.21 -4.45
C ALA A 212 6.42 39.00 -5.32
N VAL A 213 7.52 39.11 -6.08
CA VAL A 213 8.09 38.01 -6.85
C VAL A 213 8.56 36.89 -5.92
N LEU A 214 9.30 37.22 -4.87
CA LEU A 214 9.77 36.22 -3.90
C LEU A 214 8.60 35.51 -3.21
N ALA A 215 7.55 36.22 -2.83
CA ALA A 215 6.35 35.64 -2.25
C ALA A 215 5.66 34.65 -3.23
N THR A 216 5.53 35.04 -4.50
CA THR A 216 4.90 34.16 -5.53
C THR A 216 5.74 32.91 -5.81
N VAL A 217 7.06 33.04 -5.88
CA VAL A 217 7.97 31.90 -6.08
C VAL A 217 7.90 30.93 -4.88
N ARG A 218 8.02 31.46 -3.67
CA ARG A 218 7.90 30.64 -2.43
C ARG A 218 6.56 29.96 -2.32
N ARG A 219 5.47 30.64 -2.69
CA ARG A 219 4.11 30.05 -2.71
C ARG A 219 4.01 28.90 -3.68
N ARG A 220 4.55 29.03 -4.90
CA ARG A 220 4.58 27.96 -5.90
C ARG A 220 5.40 26.74 -5.45
N ILE A 221 6.58 26.97 -4.87
CA ILE A 221 7.43 25.89 -4.37
C ILE A 221 6.71 25.12 -3.24
N ARG A 222 6.10 25.87 -2.30
CA ARG A 222 5.36 25.25 -1.21
C ARG A 222 4.13 24.48 -1.71
N ALA A 223 3.37 25.05 -2.64
CA ALA A 223 2.21 24.39 -3.23
C ALA A 223 2.59 23.04 -3.88
N ARG A 224 3.72 22.98 -4.59
CA ARG A 224 4.24 21.73 -5.16
C ARG A 224 4.59 20.73 -4.07
N ARG A 225 5.35 21.13 -3.06
CA ARG A 225 5.76 20.26 -1.96
C ARG A 225 4.56 19.70 -1.18
N GLU A 226 3.56 20.52 -0.89
CA GLU A 226 2.36 20.07 -0.18
C GLU A 226 1.51 19.13 -1.04
N ALA A 227 1.40 19.38 -2.36
CA ALA A 227 0.73 18.48 -3.29
C ALA A 227 1.44 17.12 -3.39
N GLU A 228 2.77 17.12 -3.53
CA GLU A 228 3.59 15.91 -3.55
C GLU A 228 3.48 15.12 -2.24
N ARG A 229 3.52 15.80 -1.09
CA ARG A 229 3.31 15.17 0.23
C ARG A 229 1.95 14.51 0.35
N TYR A 230 0.90 15.20 -0.10
CA TYR A 230 -0.45 14.65 -0.13
C TYR A 230 -0.51 13.39 -1.00
N GLY A 231 0.02 13.46 -2.24
CA GLY A 231 0.07 12.32 -3.15
C GLY A 231 0.84 11.12 -2.56
N GLN A 232 1.99 11.37 -1.93
CA GLN A 232 2.78 10.32 -1.27
C GLN A 232 2.03 9.69 -0.08
N GLN A 233 1.35 10.50 0.74
CA GLN A 233 0.57 10.00 1.87
C GLN A 233 -0.61 9.14 1.40
N VAL A 234 -1.35 9.59 0.37
CA VAL A 234 -2.43 8.80 -0.23
C VAL A 234 -1.89 7.49 -0.79
N ARG A 235 -0.78 7.53 -1.55
CA ARG A 235 -0.15 6.33 -2.11
C ARG A 235 0.24 5.34 -1.01
N ALA A 236 0.91 5.79 0.05
CA ALA A 236 1.32 4.93 1.16
C ALA A 236 0.11 4.30 1.89
N ARG A 237 -0.98 5.04 2.04
CA ARG A 237 -2.23 4.51 2.61
C ARG A 237 -2.85 3.45 1.71
N LEU A 238 -2.93 3.70 0.40
CA LEU A 238 -3.47 2.74 -0.56
C LEU A 238 -2.60 1.48 -0.66
N GLU A 239 -1.28 1.63 -0.66
CA GLU A 239 -0.35 0.51 -0.62
C GLU A 239 -0.58 -0.38 0.61
N SER A 240 -0.81 0.23 1.78
CA SER A 240 -1.16 -0.53 3.00
C SER A 240 -2.52 -1.24 2.91
N VAL A 241 -3.48 -0.70 2.16
CA VAL A 241 -4.78 -1.34 1.90
C VAL A 241 -4.59 -2.54 0.97
N VAL A 242 -3.87 -2.38 -0.14
CA VAL A 242 -3.56 -3.46 -1.08
C VAL A 242 -2.76 -4.57 -0.40
N GLU A 243 -1.74 -4.21 0.38
CA GLU A 243 -0.93 -5.18 1.10
C GLU A 243 -1.76 -6.01 2.08
N ARG A 244 -2.60 -5.37 2.88
CA ARG A 244 -3.43 -6.06 3.88
C ARG A 244 -4.59 -6.83 3.27
N GLY A 245 -5.22 -6.28 2.23
CA GLY A 245 -6.43 -6.84 1.62
C GLY A 245 -6.15 -7.89 0.55
N LEU A 246 -5.06 -7.75 -0.20
CA LEU A 246 -4.73 -8.61 -1.33
C LEU A 246 -3.43 -9.39 -1.09
N SER A 247 -2.30 -8.72 -0.92
CA SER A 247 -0.97 -9.35 -0.97
C SER A 247 -0.71 -10.29 0.22
N LYS A 248 -1.00 -9.87 1.45
CA LYS A 248 -0.79 -10.72 2.64
C LYS A 248 -1.67 -11.98 2.67
N PRO A 249 -2.98 -11.92 2.38
CA PRO A 249 -3.80 -13.12 2.28
C PRO A 249 -3.32 -14.06 1.18
N ALA A 250 -2.99 -13.53 0.00
CA ALA A 250 -2.47 -14.30 -1.11
C ALA A 250 -1.15 -15.00 -0.77
N ALA A 251 -0.20 -14.29 -0.17
CA ALA A 251 1.08 -14.86 0.25
C ALA A 251 0.90 -16.05 1.21
N ARG A 252 -0.11 -15.98 2.10
CA ARG A 252 -0.42 -17.11 3.00
C ARG A 252 -0.93 -18.35 2.23
N VAL A 253 -1.71 -18.15 1.17
CA VAL A 253 -2.19 -19.27 0.33
C VAL A 253 -1.03 -19.87 -0.45
N LEU A 254 -0.18 -19.04 -1.05
CA LEU A 254 1.02 -19.48 -1.78
C LEU A 254 1.99 -20.21 -0.86
N GLU A 255 2.18 -19.76 0.37
CA GLU A 255 3.03 -20.44 1.35
C GLU A 255 2.50 -21.82 1.71
N LYS A 256 1.19 -21.95 1.95
CA LYS A 256 0.56 -23.27 2.18
C LYS A 256 0.72 -24.19 0.98
N HIS A 257 0.61 -23.66 -0.23
CA HIS A 257 0.84 -24.40 -1.46
C HIS A 257 2.29 -24.89 -1.55
N ARG A 258 3.27 -24.01 -1.25
CA ARG A 258 4.70 -24.34 -1.24
C ARG A 258 5.04 -25.42 -0.20
N VAL A 259 4.48 -25.31 1.01
CA VAL A 259 4.66 -26.34 2.05
C VAL A 259 4.15 -27.70 1.57
N LEU A 260 2.98 -27.71 0.90
CA LEU A 260 2.43 -28.95 0.36
C LEU A 260 3.28 -29.51 -0.81
N GLN A 261 3.81 -28.63 -1.70
CA GLN A 261 4.76 -29.05 -2.74
C GLN A 261 6.00 -29.74 -2.14
N ALA A 262 6.61 -29.10 -1.14
CA ALA A 262 7.78 -29.66 -0.46
C ALA A 262 7.48 -31.01 0.20
N ALA A 263 6.30 -31.15 0.83
CA ALA A 263 5.87 -32.40 1.44
C ALA A 263 5.63 -33.54 0.41
N LEU A 264 5.26 -33.20 -0.82
CA LEU A 264 5.01 -34.13 -1.92
C LEU A 264 6.27 -34.41 -2.77
N GLY A 265 7.41 -33.77 -2.48
CA GLY A 265 8.66 -33.91 -3.22
C GLY A 265 8.56 -33.39 -4.67
N LEU A 266 7.85 -32.28 -4.89
CA LEU A 266 7.64 -31.67 -6.19
C LEU A 266 8.52 -30.42 -6.34
#